data_b49c5c0fe829e508ce3a4bd1b5e5cb0c
#
_entry.id   b49c5c0fe829e508ce3a4bd1b5e5cb0c
#
_cell.length_a   1.000
_cell.length_b   1.000
_cell.length_c   1.000
_cell.angle_alpha   90.00
_cell.angle_beta   90.00
_cell.angle_gamma   90.00
#
_symmetry.space_group_name_H-M   'P 1'
#
loop_
_entity.id
_entity.type
_entity.pdbx_description
1 polymer ?
#
loop_
_entity_poly.entity_id
_entity_poly.type
_entity_poly.pdbx_seq_one_letter_code
_entity_poly.pdbx_strand_id
1 'polypeptide(L)'
;MDLDRFIEGVVATADHVRAVGHHKKRINISLDEWNVWYQQRFVSEEKLEILERPHLIEDQYNVADAVVVGNLLISMLRHADRVRIGCLAQLVNVIAPIRTDANGAAWKQTTFHPFALTSRHGRGNVIRAEIQSPVNDTTWFGDTPVLDAAATQNERGEVTLFAVNRDESEPLALSVDLRALSDLVVGEHTAVYDSDPDATNTSAEPDRVVPQRLEDVKIVDGHVEAVLPAMSWNMIRFVSQSSGNAGS
;
A
#
# COMPACT_ATOMS: atom_id res chain seq x y z
N MET A 1 6.76 3.99 8.88
CA MET A 1 7.21 5.11 9.74
C MET A 1 6.50 5.06 11.10
N ASP A 2 5.36 5.69 11.32
CA ASP A 2 4.68 5.55 12.62
C ASP A 2 4.17 4.13 12.84
N LEU A 3 3.57 3.51 11.82
CA LEU A 3 3.10 2.13 11.93
C LEU A 3 4.25 1.17 12.21
N ASP A 4 5.43 1.35 11.60
CA ASP A 4 6.62 0.50 11.89
C ASP A 4 7.00 0.59 13.37
N ARG A 5 7.12 1.83 13.90
CA ARG A 5 7.45 2.05 15.33
C ARG A 5 6.38 1.48 16.27
N PHE A 6 5.12 1.61 15.89
CA PHE A 6 3.99 1.05 16.64
C PHE A 6 4.07 -0.49 16.70
N ILE A 7 4.27 -1.13 15.54
CA ILE A 7 4.45 -2.58 15.45
C ILE A 7 5.65 -3.04 16.29
N GLU A 8 6.80 -2.38 16.13
CA GLU A 8 8.03 -2.69 16.89
C GLU A 8 7.82 -2.55 18.40
N GLY A 9 7.14 -1.51 18.86
CA GLY A 9 6.82 -1.30 20.27
C GLY A 9 5.93 -2.40 20.86
N VAL A 10 4.88 -2.80 20.13
CA VAL A 10 4.00 -3.92 20.53
C VAL A 10 4.77 -5.24 20.55
N VAL A 11 5.58 -5.49 19.53
CA VAL A 11 6.43 -6.70 19.42
C VAL A 11 7.42 -6.76 20.58
N ALA A 12 8.12 -5.66 20.88
CA ALA A 12 9.09 -5.60 21.98
C ALA A 12 8.42 -5.89 23.32
N THR A 13 7.23 -5.35 23.57
CA THR A 13 6.45 -5.59 24.79
C THR A 13 6.07 -7.06 24.91
N ALA A 14 5.51 -7.66 23.84
CA ALA A 14 5.13 -9.07 23.83
C ALA A 14 6.33 -10.02 24.03
N ASP A 15 7.46 -9.72 23.42
CA ASP A 15 8.68 -10.53 23.53
C ASP A 15 9.35 -10.37 24.90
N HIS A 16 9.28 -9.18 25.54
CA HIS A 16 9.71 -8.98 26.91
C HIS A 16 8.91 -9.87 27.88
N VAL A 17 7.58 -9.83 27.81
CA VAL A 17 6.69 -10.66 28.66
C VAL A 17 6.97 -12.15 28.42
N ARG A 18 7.18 -12.56 27.17
CA ARG A 18 7.54 -13.93 26.82
C ARG A 18 8.84 -14.37 27.48
N ALA A 19 9.86 -13.51 27.45
CA ALA A 19 11.18 -13.80 28.01
C ALA A 19 11.11 -13.91 29.55
N VAL A 20 10.51 -12.94 30.24
CA VAL A 20 10.39 -12.92 31.71
C VAL A 20 9.55 -14.09 32.21
N GLY A 21 8.44 -14.40 31.53
CA GLY A 21 7.55 -15.52 31.90
C GLY A 21 7.99 -16.88 31.40
N HIS A 22 9.15 -16.98 30.72
CA HIS A 22 9.64 -18.21 30.07
C HIS A 22 8.57 -18.91 29.16
N HIS A 23 7.71 -18.11 28.52
CA HIS A 23 6.66 -18.64 27.66
C HIS A 23 7.23 -19.12 26.32
N LYS A 24 6.80 -20.30 25.86
CA LYS A 24 7.19 -20.85 24.55
C LYS A 24 6.45 -20.19 23.38
N LYS A 25 5.21 -19.73 23.62
CA LYS A 25 4.36 -19.14 22.59
C LYS A 25 4.90 -17.78 22.14
N ARG A 26 5.07 -17.60 20.83
CA ARG A 26 5.30 -16.31 20.19
C ARG A 26 3.94 -15.70 19.83
N ILE A 27 3.68 -14.47 20.27
CA ILE A 27 2.44 -13.74 19.96
C ILE A 27 2.67 -12.97 18.67
N ASN A 28 1.74 -13.12 17.73
CA ASN A 28 1.69 -12.35 16.50
C ASN A 28 0.67 -11.22 16.63
N ILE A 29 0.68 -10.29 15.67
CA ILE A 29 -0.18 -9.11 15.63
C ILE A 29 -1.28 -9.36 14.60
N SER A 30 -2.50 -9.03 14.98
CA SER A 30 -3.62 -8.77 14.09
C SER A 30 -3.88 -7.27 14.11
N LEU A 31 -3.78 -6.62 12.94
CA LEU A 31 -4.22 -5.25 12.73
C LEU A 31 -5.67 -5.31 12.23
N ASP A 32 -6.60 -5.31 13.18
CA ASP A 32 -8.00 -5.64 12.91
C ASP A 32 -8.76 -4.47 12.30
N GLU A 33 -8.30 -3.24 12.56
CA GLU A 33 -8.97 -2.05 12.10
C GLU A 33 -7.94 -0.95 11.81
N TRP A 34 -7.81 -0.56 10.55
CA TRP A 34 -6.94 0.51 10.11
C TRP A 34 -7.43 1.09 8.79
N ASN A 35 -7.29 2.40 8.62
CA ASN A 35 -7.56 3.14 7.37
C ASN A 35 -7.09 4.58 7.53
N VAL A 36 -7.24 5.40 6.48
CA VAL A 36 -7.26 6.85 6.59
C VAL A 36 -8.62 7.28 7.15
N TRP A 37 -8.62 8.18 8.13
CA TRP A 37 -9.83 8.72 8.72
C TRP A 37 -9.73 10.24 8.90
N TYR A 38 -10.65 10.96 8.28
CA TYR A 38 -10.73 12.41 8.35
C TYR A 38 -11.52 12.88 9.58
N GLN A 39 -10.95 12.73 10.77
CA GLN A 39 -11.59 13.10 12.05
C GLN A 39 -12.13 14.53 12.09
N GLN A 40 -11.48 15.46 11.37
CA GLN A 40 -11.93 16.86 11.31
C GLN A 40 -13.29 17.04 10.62
N ARG A 41 -13.70 16.07 9.81
CA ARG A 41 -15.01 16.05 9.13
C ARG A 41 -16.09 15.41 10.00
N PHE A 42 -15.73 14.83 11.14
CA PHE A 42 -16.70 14.21 12.04
C PHE A 42 -17.55 15.27 12.72
N VAL A 43 -18.87 15.19 12.50
CA VAL A 43 -19.85 16.02 13.19
C VAL A 43 -20.17 15.33 14.52
N SER A 44 -20.05 16.06 15.65
CA SER A 44 -20.35 15.48 16.97
C SER A 44 -21.79 14.97 17.03
N GLU A 45 -22.01 13.91 17.81
CA GLU A 45 -23.33 13.28 17.97
C GLU A 45 -24.45 14.27 18.35
N GLU A 46 -24.13 15.31 19.10
CA GLU A 46 -25.06 16.36 19.51
C GLU A 46 -25.64 17.18 18.31
N LYS A 47 -24.98 17.14 17.15
CA LYS A 47 -25.36 17.86 15.93
C LYS A 47 -25.94 16.95 14.85
N LEU A 48 -26.03 15.64 15.11
CA LEU A 48 -26.58 14.70 14.15
C LEU A 48 -28.12 14.70 14.26
N GLU A 49 -28.78 14.89 13.13
CA GLU A 49 -30.20 14.61 13.02
C GLU A 49 -30.44 13.09 13.04
N ILE A 50 -31.53 12.68 13.72
CA ILE A 50 -31.95 11.28 13.70
C ILE A 50 -32.60 11.03 12.34
N LEU A 51 -31.88 10.32 11.47
CA LEU A 51 -32.31 9.93 10.14
C LEU A 51 -32.52 8.41 10.07
N GLU A 52 -33.44 7.98 9.23
CA GLU A 52 -33.68 6.54 9.00
C GLU A 52 -32.51 5.83 8.34
N ARG A 53 -31.77 6.54 7.48
CA ARG A 53 -30.59 6.04 6.73
C ARG A 53 -29.51 7.11 6.66
N PRO A 54 -28.80 7.39 7.77
CA PRO A 54 -27.78 8.41 7.79
C PRO A 54 -26.52 7.97 7.01
N HIS A 55 -25.91 8.93 6.32
CA HIS A 55 -24.55 8.79 5.81
C HIS A 55 -23.57 9.13 6.95
N LEU A 56 -22.95 8.11 7.55
CA LEU A 56 -22.05 8.26 8.70
C LEU A 56 -20.63 7.90 8.32
N ILE A 57 -19.68 8.84 8.58
CA ILE A 57 -18.24 8.63 8.42
C ILE A 57 -17.91 8.09 7.00
N GLU A 58 -18.60 8.62 6.01
CA GLU A 58 -18.43 8.25 4.62
C GLU A 58 -17.38 9.14 3.95
N ASP A 59 -16.11 8.95 4.36
CA ASP A 59 -15.00 9.69 3.81
C ASP A 59 -14.81 9.41 2.32
N GLN A 60 -14.43 10.44 1.58
CA GLN A 60 -14.08 10.36 0.17
C GLN A 60 -12.56 10.39 0.06
N TYR A 61 -11.99 9.33 -0.51
CA TYR A 61 -10.56 9.14 -0.61
C TYR A 61 -10.00 9.61 -1.96
N ASN A 62 -8.87 10.30 -1.89
CA ASN A 62 -8.11 10.82 -3.04
C ASN A 62 -6.86 9.98 -3.34
N VAL A 63 -5.99 10.45 -4.24
CA VAL A 63 -4.74 9.77 -4.61
C VAL A 63 -3.78 9.72 -3.42
N ALA A 64 -3.66 10.80 -2.64
CA ALA A 64 -2.78 10.82 -1.47
C ALA A 64 -3.19 9.75 -0.44
N ASP A 65 -4.49 9.53 -0.24
CA ASP A 65 -4.99 8.45 0.62
C ASP A 65 -4.61 7.06 0.10
N ALA A 66 -4.64 6.86 -1.22
CA ALA A 66 -4.17 5.60 -1.82
C ALA A 66 -2.68 5.36 -1.55
N VAL A 67 -1.86 6.41 -1.62
CA VAL A 67 -0.42 6.33 -1.28
C VAL A 67 -0.23 6.01 0.20
N VAL A 68 -1.00 6.64 1.10
CA VAL A 68 -0.95 6.35 2.54
C VAL A 68 -1.35 4.90 2.82
N VAL A 69 -2.46 4.41 2.27
CA VAL A 69 -2.90 3.01 2.42
C VAL A 69 -1.84 2.05 1.86
N GLY A 70 -1.28 2.36 0.70
CA GLY A 70 -0.20 1.58 0.11
C GLY A 70 1.05 1.54 1.00
N ASN A 71 1.40 2.64 1.64
CA ASN A 71 2.53 2.70 2.56
C ASN A 71 2.27 1.90 3.85
N LEU A 72 1.06 1.92 4.39
CA LEU A 72 0.69 1.08 5.53
C LEU A 72 0.81 -0.41 5.18
N LEU A 73 0.40 -0.81 3.98
CA LEU A 73 0.57 -2.18 3.48
C LEU A 73 2.06 -2.57 3.33
N ILE A 74 2.91 -1.66 2.85
CA ILE A 74 4.36 -1.86 2.78
C ILE A 74 4.94 -2.11 4.18
N SER A 75 4.54 -1.32 5.19
CA SER A 75 4.93 -1.54 6.58
C SER A 75 4.48 -2.92 7.10
N MET A 76 3.24 -3.33 6.81
CA MET A 76 2.73 -4.65 7.22
C MET A 76 3.50 -5.80 6.55
N LEU A 77 3.83 -5.67 5.26
CA LEU A 77 4.65 -6.66 4.55
C LEU A 77 6.04 -6.76 5.19
N ARG A 78 6.69 -5.64 5.46
CA ARG A 78 8.02 -5.58 6.08
C ARG A 78 8.07 -6.29 7.44
N HIS A 79 6.96 -6.23 8.19
CA HIS A 79 6.79 -6.90 9.48
C HIS A 79 5.99 -8.21 9.41
N ALA A 80 5.93 -8.87 8.25
CA ALA A 80 5.13 -10.08 8.04
C ALA A 80 5.55 -11.29 8.92
N ASP A 81 6.72 -11.23 9.54
CA ASP A 81 7.15 -12.21 10.55
C ASP A 81 6.33 -12.13 11.84
N ARG A 82 5.69 -10.97 12.11
CA ARG A 82 4.88 -10.69 13.31
C ARG A 82 3.45 -10.26 12.99
N VAL A 83 3.24 -9.45 11.97
CA VAL A 83 1.91 -9.06 11.47
C VAL A 83 1.37 -10.16 10.57
N ARG A 84 0.33 -10.86 11.03
CA ARG A 84 -0.23 -12.03 10.32
C ARG A 84 -1.59 -11.76 9.70
N ILE A 85 -2.27 -10.73 10.18
CA ILE A 85 -3.60 -10.32 9.72
C ILE A 85 -3.60 -8.80 9.61
N GLY A 86 -4.17 -8.28 8.52
CA GLY A 86 -4.43 -6.85 8.31
C GLY A 86 -5.80 -6.67 7.69
N CYS A 87 -6.75 -6.10 8.46
CA CYS A 87 -8.13 -5.91 8.03
C CYS A 87 -8.39 -4.41 7.83
N LEU A 88 -8.59 -4.00 6.57
CA LEU A 88 -8.96 -2.61 6.28
C LEU A 88 -10.37 -2.32 6.81
N ALA A 89 -10.53 -1.27 7.57
CA ALA A 89 -11.80 -0.81 8.08
C ALA A 89 -12.38 0.30 7.18
N GLN A 90 -13.62 0.18 6.71
CA GLN A 90 -14.45 -1.00 6.66
C GLN A 90 -14.57 -1.46 5.21
N LEU A 91 -15.62 -2.18 4.81
CA LEU A 91 -15.70 -2.69 3.45
C LEU A 91 -16.50 -1.77 2.52
N VAL A 92 -17.66 -1.30 2.99
CA VAL A 92 -18.60 -0.50 2.18
C VAL A 92 -19.07 0.73 2.96
N ASN A 93 -19.06 1.88 2.31
CA ASN A 93 -19.51 3.20 2.74
C ASN A 93 -18.75 3.78 3.94
N VAL A 94 -18.87 3.21 5.14
CA VAL A 94 -18.25 3.75 6.36
C VAL A 94 -16.73 3.59 6.30
N ILE A 95 -15.99 4.71 6.18
CA ILE A 95 -14.52 4.73 6.03
C ILE A 95 -13.99 3.60 5.11
N ALA A 96 -14.62 3.43 3.95
CA ALA A 96 -14.50 2.20 3.19
C ALA A 96 -13.89 2.39 1.79
N PRO A 97 -13.20 1.37 1.25
CA PRO A 97 -12.67 1.40 -0.11
C PRO A 97 -13.75 1.28 -1.20
N ILE A 98 -14.99 0.94 -0.83
CA ILE A 98 -16.13 0.83 -1.75
C ILE A 98 -17.23 1.79 -1.29
N ARG A 99 -17.77 2.57 -2.22
CA ARG A 99 -18.91 3.44 -2.01
C ARG A 99 -20.11 2.97 -2.80
N THR A 100 -21.31 3.25 -2.28
CA THR A 100 -22.58 3.01 -2.96
C THR A 100 -23.54 4.16 -2.72
N ASP A 101 -24.35 4.47 -3.72
CA ASP A 101 -25.48 5.36 -3.57
C ASP A 101 -26.76 4.58 -3.28
N ALA A 102 -27.69 5.17 -2.54
CA ALA A 102 -29.00 4.56 -2.29
C ALA A 102 -29.74 4.36 -3.64
N ASN A 103 -30.03 3.09 -3.97
CA ASN A 103 -30.63 2.69 -5.26
C ASN A 103 -29.77 3.05 -6.50
N GLY A 104 -28.48 3.27 -6.30
CA GLY A 104 -27.55 3.71 -7.33
C GLY A 104 -26.43 2.74 -7.60
N ALA A 105 -25.37 3.27 -8.20
CA ALA A 105 -24.16 2.53 -8.52
C ALA A 105 -23.30 2.25 -7.27
N ALA A 106 -22.45 1.25 -7.38
CA ALA A 106 -21.30 1.05 -6.49
C ALA A 106 -20.02 1.39 -7.24
N TRP A 107 -19.06 2.01 -6.57
CA TRP A 107 -17.75 2.32 -7.15
C TRP A 107 -16.63 2.06 -6.16
N LYS A 108 -15.42 1.87 -6.69
CA LYS A 108 -14.21 1.70 -5.90
C LYS A 108 -13.59 3.06 -5.64
N GLN A 109 -13.26 3.35 -4.39
CA GLN A 109 -12.45 4.50 -4.04
C GLN A 109 -10.97 4.23 -4.36
N THR A 110 -10.15 5.25 -4.36
CA THR A 110 -8.72 5.17 -4.70
C THR A 110 -7.97 4.16 -3.83
N THR A 111 -8.30 4.08 -2.54
CA THR A 111 -7.69 3.18 -1.54
C THR A 111 -7.98 1.70 -1.78
N PHE A 112 -9.00 1.37 -2.59
CA PHE A 112 -9.31 0.00 -2.98
C PHE A 112 -8.16 -0.67 -3.74
N HIS A 113 -7.52 0.08 -4.64
CA HIS A 113 -6.57 -0.49 -5.59
C HIS A 113 -5.26 -0.97 -4.93
N PRO A 114 -4.57 -0.18 -4.09
CA PRO A 114 -3.39 -0.65 -3.37
C PRO A 114 -3.68 -1.88 -2.51
N PHE A 115 -4.82 -1.89 -1.80
CA PHE A 115 -5.21 -3.04 -0.98
C PHE A 115 -5.46 -4.30 -1.82
N ALA A 116 -6.27 -4.20 -2.86
CA ALA A 116 -6.64 -5.33 -3.70
C ALA A 116 -5.42 -5.94 -4.41
N LEU A 117 -4.54 -5.09 -4.97
CA LEU A 117 -3.34 -5.53 -5.67
C LEU A 117 -2.30 -6.11 -4.71
N THR A 118 -2.07 -5.50 -3.54
CA THR A 118 -1.18 -6.05 -2.53
C THR A 118 -1.70 -7.38 -2.00
N SER A 119 -2.98 -7.49 -1.69
CA SER A 119 -3.60 -8.76 -1.25
C SER A 119 -3.47 -9.86 -2.29
N ARG A 120 -3.58 -9.52 -3.57
CA ARG A 120 -3.48 -10.49 -4.67
C ARG A 120 -2.06 -10.92 -4.96
N HIS A 121 -1.10 -9.99 -4.97
CA HIS A 121 0.25 -10.18 -5.48
C HIS A 121 1.33 -10.22 -4.39
N GLY A 122 1.05 -9.79 -3.16
CA GLY A 122 1.96 -9.86 -2.02
C GLY A 122 2.06 -11.25 -1.38
N ARG A 123 2.11 -12.31 -2.21
CA ARG A 123 2.15 -13.70 -1.76
C ARG A 123 3.59 -14.22 -1.68
N GLY A 124 3.84 -15.11 -0.73
CA GLY A 124 5.13 -15.76 -0.54
C GLY A 124 5.93 -15.20 0.64
N ASN A 125 7.24 -15.13 0.50
CA ASN A 125 8.14 -14.62 1.52
C ASN A 125 8.52 -13.17 1.25
N VAL A 126 8.57 -12.36 2.30
CA VAL A 126 9.09 -10.99 2.17
C VAL A 126 10.60 -11.04 2.02
N ILE A 127 11.12 -10.33 1.03
CA ILE A 127 12.55 -10.15 0.81
C ILE A 127 12.98 -8.88 1.55
N ARG A 128 14.09 -8.97 2.29
CA ARG A 128 14.70 -7.78 2.88
C ARG A 128 15.30 -6.92 1.78
N ALA A 129 14.76 -5.72 1.60
CA ALA A 129 15.32 -4.70 0.72
C ALA A 129 16.07 -3.65 1.55
N GLU A 130 17.22 -3.21 1.06
CA GLU A 130 17.92 -2.03 1.57
C GLU A 130 17.54 -0.85 0.69
N ILE A 131 16.92 0.18 1.29
CA ILE A 131 16.37 1.31 0.57
C ILE A 131 17.25 2.52 0.81
N GLN A 132 17.68 3.15 -0.30
CA GLN A 132 18.27 4.49 -0.30
C GLN A 132 17.28 5.43 -0.99
N SER A 133 16.99 6.55 -0.37
CA SER A 133 15.97 7.48 -0.84
C SER A 133 16.38 8.93 -0.58
N PRO A 134 16.05 9.84 -1.49
CA PRO A 134 15.97 11.26 -1.11
C PRO A 134 15.03 11.41 0.09
N VAL A 135 15.19 12.51 0.81
CA VAL A 135 14.34 12.84 1.97
C VAL A 135 13.69 14.20 1.74
N ASN A 136 12.45 14.32 2.22
CA ASN A 136 11.76 15.60 2.34
C ASN A 136 11.65 15.94 3.83
N ASP A 137 11.96 17.19 4.19
CA ASP A 137 11.74 17.68 5.55
C ASP A 137 10.25 17.91 5.79
N THR A 138 9.69 17.22 6.78
CA THR A 138 8.29 17.31 7.13
C THR A 138 8.11 17.89 8.52
N THR A 139 7.06 18.68 8.71
CA THR A 139 6.77 19.38 9.98
C THR A 139 6.68 18.45 11.19
N TRP A 140 6.18 17.22 11.01
CA TRP A 140 5.88 16.31 12.11
C TRP A 140 6.92 15.20 12.28
N PHE A 141 7.61 14.82 11.21
CA PHE A 141 8.49 13.64 11.21
C PHE A 141 9.93 13.97 10.83
N GLY A 142 10.25 15.27 10.54
CA GLY A 142 11.56 15.69 10.05
C GLY A 142 11.90 15.04 8.70
N ASP A 143 13.15 14.67 8.51
CA ASP A 143 13.62 14.01 7.29
C ASP A 143 12.87 12.70 7.02
N THR A 144 11.98 12.75 6.04
CA THR A 144 11.13 11.63 5.64
C THR A 144 11.56 11.11 4.27
N PRO A 145 11.90 9.81 4.13
CA PRO A 145 12.23 9.24 2.83
C PRO A 145 11.10 9.41 1.82
N VAL A 146 11.42 9.84 0.61
CA VAL A 146 10.47 9.97 -0.50
C VAL A 146 10.01 8.60 -0.99
N LEU A 147 10.95 7.65 -1.09
CA LEU A 147 10.67 6.25 -1.43
C LEU A 147 10.43 5.42 -0.19
N ASP A 148 9.38 4.62 -0.21
CA ASP A 148 9.24 3.45 0.68
C ASP A 148 8.85 2.23 -0.14
N ALA A 149 9.36 1.04 0.22
CA ALA A 149 9.13 -0.17 -0.57
C ALA A 149 9.19 -1.45 0.27
N ALA A 150 8.53 -2.48 -0.24
CA ALA A 150 8.68 -3.87 0.22
C ALA A 150 8.59 -4.80 -0.98
N ALA A 151 9.28 -5.93 -0.92
CA ALA A 151 9.23 -6.94 -1.97
C ALA A 151 8.87 -8.31 -1.41
N THR A 152 8.13 -9.08 -2.19
CA THR A 152 7.79 -10.48 -1.88
C THR A 152 8.25 -11.39 -3.00
N GLN A 153 8.64 -12.63 -2.64
CA GLN A 153 8.97 -13.68 -3.58
C GLN A 153 8.05 -14.87 -3.36
N ASN A 154 7.37 -15.32 -4.42
CA ASN A 154 6.50 -16.48 -4.38
C ASN A 154 7.28 -17.80 -4.55
N GLU A 155 6.56 -18.93 -4.46
CA GLU A 155 7.14 -20.28 -4.58
C GLU A 155 7.76 -20.56 -5.98
N ARG A 156 7.40 -19.80 -7.00
CA ARG A 156 7.96 -19.89 -8.36
C ARG A 156 9.20 -19.02 -8.55
N GLY A 157 9.65 -18.32 -7.50
CA GLY A 157 10.76 -17.39 -7.57
C GLY A 157 10.42 -16.04 -8.19
N GLU A 158 9.17 -15.81 -8.59
CA GLU A 158 8.70 -14.53 -9.10
C GLU A 158 8.68 -13.48 -7.97
N VAL A 159 9.06 -12.25 -8.28
CA VAL A 159 9.15 -11.16 -7.30
C VAL A 159 8.12 -10.09 -7.60
N THR A 160 7.48 -9.60 -6.56
CA THR A 160 6.62 -8.41 -6.63
C THR A 160 7.19 -7.34 -5.70
N LEU A 161 7.52 -6.20 -6.28
CA LEU A 161 7.93 -4.98 -5.58
C LEU A 161 6.73 -4.05 -5.45
N PHE A 162 6.43 -3.62 -4.24
CA PHE A 162 5.48 -2.56 -3.93
C PHE A 162 6.28 -1.34 -3.49
N ALA A 163 5.98 -0.19 -4.06
CA ALA A 163 6.70 1.04 -3.78
C ALA A 163 5.75 2.24 -3.77
N VAL A 164 6.06 3.24 -2.96
CA VAL A 164 5.41 4.56 -2.99
C VAL A 164 6.43 5.63 -3.29
N ASN A 165 6.06 6.58 -4.15
CA ASN A 165 6.69 7.87 -4.27
C ASN A 165 5.80 8.88 -3.51
N ARG A 166 6.35 9.49 -2.44
CA ARG A 166 5.62 10.44 -1.58
C ARG A 166 5.85 11.89 -1.99
N ASP A 167 6.66 12.14 -3.01
CA ASP A 167 6.82 13.50 -3.53
C ASP A 167 5.53 13.92 -4.24
N GLU A 168 5.01 15.07 -3.88
CA GLU A 168 3.75 15.59 -4.40
C GLU A 168 3.85 16.10 -5.83
N SER A 169 5.04 16.45 -6.29
CA SER A 169 5.28 17.15 -7.55
C SER A 169 6.27 16.45 -8.47
N GLU A 170 7.24 15.71 -7.92
CA GLU A 170 8.36 15.19 -8.70
C GLU A 170 8.29 13.67 -8.88
N PRO A 171 8.46 13.19 -10.11
CA PRO A 171 8.64 11.76 -10.36
C PRO A 171 9.97 11.29 -9.77
N LEU A 172 10.02 10.04 -9.33
CA LEU A 172 11.19 9.45 -8.69
C LEU A 172 11.81 8.38 -9.60
N ALA A 173 13.07 8.56 -9.98
CA ALA A 173 13.85 7.52 -10.64
C ALA A 173 14.15 6.38 -9.65
N LEU A 174 13.70 5.18 -9.98
CA LEU A 174 13.92 3.97 -9.20
C LEU A 174 15.00 3.11 -9.86
N SER A 175 15.98 2.69 -9.08
CA SER A 175 16.94 1.65 -9.48
C SER A 175 16.90 0.50 -8.47
N VAL A 176 16.73 -0.74 -8.94
CA VAL A 176 16.69 -1.95 -8.10
C VAL A 176 17.73 -2.95 -8.56
N ASP A 177 18.63 -3.35 -7.67
CA ASP A 177 19.62 -4.40 -7.94
C ASP A 177 18.98 -5.79 -7.78
N LEU A 178 18.81 -6.49 -8.89
CA LEU A 178 18.27 -7.85 -8.95
C LEU A 178 19.35 -8.93 -9.19
N ARG A 179 20.64 -8.58 -9.18
CA ARG A 179 21.73 -9.53 -9.54
C ARG A 179 21.80 -10.78 -8.66
N ALA A 180 21.24 -10.70 -7.45
CA ALA A 180 21.09 -11.87 -6.58
C ALA A 180 19.91 -12.78 -6.95
N LEU A 181 19.06 -12.35 -7.88
CA LEU A 181 17.84 -13.04 -8.33
C LEU A 181 17.96 -13.29 -9.83
N SER A 182 18.35 -14.51 -10.20
CA SER A 182 18.58 -14.88 -11.61
C SER A 182 17.26 -15.09 -12.38
N ASP A 183 17.32 -14.92 -13.70
CA ASP A 183 16.30 -15.29 -14.68
C ASP A 183 14.96 -14.56 -14.56
N LEU A 184 14.96 -13.34 -14.00
CA LEU A 184 13.78 -12.50 -13.91
C LEU A 184 13.69 -11.54 -15.10
N VAL A 185 12.48 -11.37 -15.61
CA VAL A 185 12.12 -10.34 -16.59
C VAL A 185 10.97 -9.49 -16.05
N VAL A 186 10.81 -8.28 -16.59
CA VAL A 186 9.67 -7.43 -16.25
C VAL A 186 8.38 -8.07 -16.76
N GLY A 187 7.46 -8.39 -15.84
CA GLY A 187 6.13 -8.85 -16.17
C GLY A 187 5.16 -7.68 -16.36
N GLU A 188 5.14 -6.77 -15.40
CA GLU A 188 4.31 -5.56 -15.45
C GLU A 188 4.79 -4.49 -14.47
N HIS A 189 4.54 -3.22 -14.80
CA HIS A 189 4.54 -2.08 -13.89
C HIS A 189 3.14 -1.48 -13.88
N THR A 190 2.52 -1.44 -12.70
CA THR A 190 1.20 -0.87 -12.49
C THR A 190 1.29 0.21 -11.43
N ALA A 191 0.75 1.39 -11.71
CA ALA A 191 0.74 2.50 -10.77
C ALA A 191 -0.69 3.03 -10.53
N VAL A 192 -0.94 3.52 -9.32
CA VAL A 192 -2.13 4.28 -8.94
C VAL A 192 -1.69 5.70 -8.66
N TYR A 193 -2.09 6.62 -9.54
CA TYR A 193 -1.75 8.04 -9.49
C TYR A 193 -2.70 8.87 -10.34
N ASP A 194 -2.69 10.17 -10.15
CA ASP A 194 -3.31 11.17 -11.03
C ASP A 194 -2.42 12.43 -10.99
N SER A 195 -2.49 13.29 -11.99
CA SER A 195 -1.79 14.58 -12.00
C SER A 195 -2.33 15.54 -10.93
N ASP A 196 -3.53 15.30 -10.44
CA ASP A 196 -4.17 15.98 -9.33
C ASP A 196 -4.16 15.05 -8.11
N PRO A 197 -3.35 15.30 -7.06
CA PRO A 197 -3.27 14.45 -5.87
C PRO A 197 -4.61 14.38 -5.10
N ASP A 198 -5.49 15.35 -5.31
CA ASP A 198 -6.84 15.39 -4.72
C ASP A 198 -7.89 14.68 -5.57
N ALA A 199 -7.51 14.08 -6.70
CA ALA A 199 -8.40 13.32 -7.56
C ALA A 199 -9.09 12.18 -6.81
N THR A 200 -10.40 12.06 -6.98
CA THR A 200 -11.24 11.05 -6.31
C THR A 200 -12.10 10.30 -7.31
N ASN A 201 -12.51 9.08 -6.97
CA ASN A 201 -13.54 8.36 -7.68
C ASN A 201 -14.92 8.68 -7.09
N THR A 202 -15.88 8.95 -7.95
CA THR A 202 -17.26 9.31 -7.57
C THR A 202 -18.26 8.45 -8.34
N SER A 203 -19.56 8.52 -8.01
CA SER A 203 -20.59 7.85 -8.80
C SER A 203 -20.67 8.34 -10.24
N ALA A 204 -20.30 9.61 -10.50
CA ALA A 204 -20.28 10.20 -11.85
C ALA A 204 -18.99 9.83 -12.63
N GLU A 205 -17.87 9.68 -11.93
CA GLU A 205 -16.55 9.34 -12.48
C GLU A 205 -15.92 8.20 -11.67
N PRO A 206 -16.46 6.98 -11.78
CA PRO A 206 -16.07 5.86 -10.91
C PRO A 206 -14.66 5.32 -11.19
N ASP A 207 -14.12 5.60 -12.36
CA ASP A 207 -12.86 5.09 -12.86
C ASP A 207 -11.85 6.21 -13.18
N ARG A 208 -11.97 7.40 -12.55
CA ARG A 208 -11.01 8.50 -12.74
C ARG A 208 -9.61 8.07 -12.28
N VAL A 209 -9.51 7.50 -11.10
CA VAL A 209 -8.25 6.99 -10.54
C VAL A 209 -8.32 5.47 -10.49
N VAL A 210 -7.64 4.82 -11.42
CA VAL A 210 -7.55 3.37 -11.53
C VAL A 210 -6.11 2.95 -11.74
N PRO A 211 -5.75 1.68 -11.50
CA PRO A 211 -4.43 1.19 -11.82
C PRO A 211 -4.10 1.36 -13.31
N GLN A 212 -3.00 2.03 -13.60
CA GLN A 212 -2.50 2.31 -14.94
C GLN A 212 -1.25 1.47 -15.19
N ARG A 213 -1.16 0.83 -16.36
CA ARG A 213 0.03 0.13 -16.78
C ARG A 213 1.05 1.11 -17.33
N LEU A 214 2.30 1.01 -16.84
CA LEU A 214 3.42 1.81 -17.30
C LEU A 214 4.39 0.90 -18.08
N GLU A 215 4.98 1.44 -19.16
CA GLU A 215 5.86 0.69 -20.08
C GLU A 215 7.33 1.11 -19.97
N ASP A 216 7.67 1.88 -18.95
CA ASP A 216 8.99 2.52 -18.78
C ASP A 216 10.01 1.69 -18.00
N VAL A 217 9.64 0.47 -17.58
CA VAL A 217 10.53 -0.42 -16.80
C VAL A 217 11.48 -1.18 -17.70
N LYS A 218 12.77 -1.13 -17.38
CA LYS A 218 13.83 -1.84 -18.09
C LYS A 218 14.69 -2.62 -17.11
N ILE A 219 15.27 -3.73 -17.58
CA ILE A 219 16.34 -4.44 -16.87
C ILE A 219 17.60 -4.32 -17.72
N VAL A 220 18.63 -3.70 -17.13
CA VAL A 220 19.94 -3.51 -17.76
C VAL A 220 21.00 -4.06 -16.80
N ASP A 221 21.76 -5.05 -17.25
CA ASP A 221 22.83 -5.69 -16.45
C ASP A 221 22.39 -6.14 -15.05
N GLY A 222 21.15 -6.64 -14.92
CA GLY A 222 20.57 -7.08 -13.65
C GLY A 222 20.05 -5.96 -12.75
N HIS A 223 20.05 -4.72 -13.23
CA HIS A 223 19.42 -3.58 -12.56
C HIS A 223 18.10 -3.23 -13.25
N VAL A 224 17.07 -3.03 -12.45
CA VAL A 224 15.79 -2.46 -12.90
C VAL A 224 15.91 -0.96 -12.87
N GLU A 225 15.49 -0.33 -13.93
CA GLU A 225 15.29 1.10 -14.03
C GLU A 225 13.82 1.37 -14.31
N ALA A 226 13.20 2.23 -13.52
CA ALA A 226 11.81 2.65 -13.67
C ALA A 226 11.63 4.10 -13.20
N VAL A 227 10.53 4.72 -13.57
CA VAL A 227 10.13 6.03 -13.06
C VAL A 227 8.82 5.87 -12.30
N LEU A 228 8.80 6.24 -11.02
CA LEU A 228 7.59 6.28 -10.22
C LEU A 228 6.97 7.67 -10.35
N PRO A 229 5.72 7.80 -10.85
CA PRO A 229 5.05 9.11 -10.91
C PRO A 229 5.05 9.84 -9.56
N ALA A 230 4.92 11.15 -9.57
CA ALA A 230 4.70 11.91 -8.33
C ALA A 230 3.45 11.39 -7.60
N MET A 231 3.44 11.45 -6.27
CA MET A 231 2.34 11.01 -5.40
C MET A 231 1.69 9.73 -5.93
N SER A 232 2.44 8.62 -5.95
CA SER A 232 1.99 7.37 -6.54
C SER A 232 2.23 6.15 -5.65
N TRP A 233 1.32 5.17 -5.77
CA TRP A 233 1.57 3.81 -5.34
C TRP A 233 1.87 2.95 -6.57
N ASN A 234 2.87 2.08 -6.46
CA ASN A 234 3.38 1.30 -7.58
C ASN A 234 3.53 -0.17 -7.21
N MET A 235 3.26 -1.04 -8.19
CA MET A 235 3.54 -2.47 -8.15
C MET A 235 4.34 -2.84 -9.40
N ILE A 236 5.54 -3.39 -9.21
CA ILE A 236 6.36 -3.92 -10.30
C ILE A 236 6.51 -5.42 -10.09
N ARG A 237 6.11 -6.21 -11.08
CA ARG A 237 6.22 -7.67 -11.04
C ARG A 237 7.34 -8.15 -11.95
N PHE A 238 8.16 -9.03 -11.41
CA PHE A 238 9.23 -9.72 -12.10
C PHE A 238 8.86 -11.19 -12.16
N VAL A 239 8.83 -11.74 -13.37
CA VAL A 239 8.44 -13.12 -13.65
C VAL A 239 9.62 -13.90 -14.18
N SER A 240 9.63 -15.22 -14.02
CA SER A 240 10.67 -16.06 -14.57
C SER A 240 10.59 -16.09 -16.11
N GLN A 241 11.74 -16.03 -16.79
CA GLN A 241 11.83 -16.09 -18.26
C GLN A 241 11.10 -17.30 -18.87
N SER A 242 11.04 -18.41 -18.15
CA SER A 242 10.33 -19.62 -18.59
C SER A 242 8.81 -19.49 -18.63
N SER A 243 8.24 -18.51 -17.91
CA SER A 243 6.78 -18.28 -17.84
C SER A 243 6.26 -17.41 -18.99
N GLY A 244 7.13 -16.67 -19.69
CA GLY A 244 6.77 -15.73 -20.75
C GLY A 244 6.42 -16.36 -22.08
N ASN A 245 6.74 -17.64 -22.31
CA ASN A 245 6.55 -18.33 -23.60
C ASN A 245 5.29 -19.20 -23.68
N ALA A 246 4.39 -19.17 -22.69
CA ALA A 246 3.19 -20.01 -22.67
C ALA A 246 1.91 -19.29 -23.15
N GLY A 247 2.05 -18.16 -23.88
CA GLY A 247 0.92 -17.35 -24.34
C GLY A 247 1.17 -16.70 -25.71
N SER A 248 1.45 -17.49 -26.74
CA SER A 248 1.37 -17.05 -28.15
C SER A 248 0.48 -17.98 -28.93
#